data_579a1b48397fb8f44fd1ba62e0db0373
#
_entry.id   579a1b48397fb8f44fd1ba62e0db0373
#
_cell.length_a   1.000
_cell.length_b   1.000
_cell.length_c   1.000
_cell.angle_alpha   90.00
_cell.angle_beta   90.00
_cell.angle_gamma   90.00
#
_symmetry.space_group_name_H-M   'P 1'
#
loop_
_entity.id
_entity.type
_entity.pdbx_description
1 polymer ?
#
loop_
_entity_poly.entity_id
_entity_poly.type
_entity_poly.pdbx_seq_one_letter_code
_entity_poly.pdbx_strand_id
1 'polypeptide(L)'
;MTSSQIAVRELPLFPLPEVVLFPNRPLPLHIFEFRYRIMMNTILESDRRFGVLLWDQVEGQPAKIGCCAEIIQYQRLPDDRMKILTLGQQRFRVLEYVREKPYKVGLVEWIEDHPPQKDLKDLAKEVAHLLHDVVRLSAKLTEQSIELPENIPDLPRELSYWVASNLYGVAAEQQALLEMQDTATRLEREAEILISTRNHLAARTVLKDTLN
;
A
#
# COMPACT_ATOMS: atom_id res chain seq x y z
N MET A 1 7.11 30.68 -15.33
CA MET A 1 6.25 29.48 -15.47
C MET A 1 7.19 28.33 -15.83
N THR A 2 7.72 27.65 -14.81
CA THR A 2 8.57 26.47 -15.01
C THR A 2 7.64 25.31 -15.34
N SER A 3 7.64 24.89 -16.60
CA SER A 3 7.01 23.66 -17.04
C SER A 3 7.68 22.53 -16.27
N SER A 4 7.00 21.97 -15.27
CA SER A 4 7.41 20.73 -14.63
C SER A 4 7.42 19.67 -15.71
N GLN A 5 8.59 19.24 -16.17
CA GLN A 5 8.69 18.08 -17.05
C GLN A 5 8.15 16.88 -16.29
N ILE A 6 6.99 16.39 -16.72
CA ILE A 6 6.42 15.15 -16.20
C ILE A 6 7.42 14.05 -16.52
N ALA A 7 8.08 13.52 -15.50
CA ALA A 7 9.02 12.42 -15.66
C ALA A 7 8.22 11.15 -15.96
N VAL A 8 8.18 10.74 -17.22
CA VAL A 8 7.56 9.49 -17.67
C VAL A 8 8.60 8.40 -17.81
N ARG A 9 8.18 7.14 -17.60
CA ARG A 9 9.03 5.97 -17.68
C ARG A 9 8.24 4.75 -18.11
N GLU A 10 8.88 3.85 -18.88
CA GLU A 10 8.38 2.50 -19.04
C GLU A 10 8.66 1.67 -17.78
N LEU A 11 7.63 1.02 -17.26
CA LEU A 11 7.72 0.20 -16.05
C LEU A 11 7.05 -1.15 -16.29
N PRO A 12 7.74 -2.30 -16.02
CA PRO A 12 7.11 -3.60 -15.95
C PRO A 12 6.04 -3.59 -14.86
N LEU A 13 4.86 -4.15 -15.15
CA LEU A 13 3.69 -4.08 -14.26
C LEU A 13 3.30 -5.46 -13.76
N PHE A 14 3.00 -5.52 -12.46
CA PHE A 14 2.57 -6.72 -11.76
C PHE A 14 1.23 -6.49 -11.09
N PRO A 15 0.12 -6.76 -11.79
CA PRO A 15 -1.21 -6.72 -11.20
C PRO A 15 -1.40 -7.86 -10.20
N LEU A 16 -1.87 -7.53 -9.00
CA LEU A 16 -2.13 -8.47 -7.92
C LEU A 16 -3.57 -8.33 -7.42
N PRO A 17 -4.31 -9.42 -7.23
CA PRO A 17 -5.60 -9.36 -6.56
C PRO A 17 -5.39 -9.05 -5.07
N GLU A 18 -6.27 -8.22 -4.51
CA GLU A 18 -6.36 -7.96 -3.06
C GLU A 18 -5.09 -7.38 -2.40
N VAL A 19 -4.12 -6.91 -3.19
CA VAL A 19 -2.86 -6.37 -2.68
C VAL A 19 -2.65 -4.95 -3.18
N VAL A 20 -2.50 -4.02 -2.24
CA VAL A 20 -2.13 -2.62 -2.50
C VAL A 20 -0.80 -2.32 -1.82
N LEU A 21 0.19 -1.91 -2.60
CA LEU A 21 1.49 -1.51 -2.07
C LEU A 21 1.52 -0.01 -1.82
N PHE A 22 2.04 0.39 -0.67
CA PHE A 22 2.24 1.78 -0.29
C PHE A 22 3.73 2.15 -0.26
N PRO A 23 4.09 3.44 -0.41
CA PRO A 23 5.45 3.92 -0.22
C PRO A 23 6.03 3.51 1.14
N ASN A 24 7.31 3.15 1.17
CA ASN A 24 8.06 2.70 2.35
C ASN A 24 7.50 1.44 3.04
N ARG A 25 6.62 0.68 2.36
CA ARG A 25 6.08 -0.56 2.90
C ARG A 25 6.70 -1.78 2.25
N PRO A 26 7.10 -2.80 3.04
CA PRO A 26 7.62 -4.04 2.50
C PRO A 26 6.49 -4.89 1.90
N LEU A 27 6.79 -5.59 0.81
CA LEU A 27 5.91 -6.59 0.22
C LEU A 27 6.71 -7.83 -0.13
N PRO A 28 6.56 -8.93 0.62
CA PRO A 28 7.11 -10.22 0.24
C PRO A 28 6.23 -10.87 -0.85
N LEU A 29 6.86 -11.40 -1.89
CA LEU A 29 6.18 -12.05 -2.99
C LEU A 29 6.82 -13.42 -3.30
N HIS A 30 5.98 -14.37 -3.70
CA HIS A 30 6.39 -15.65 -4.24
C HIS A 30 6.06 -15.69 -5.73
N ILE A 31 7.08 -15.68 -6.56
CA ILE A 31 6.98 -15.62 -8.02
C ILE A 31 7.02 -17.06 -8.56
N PHE A 32 5.89 -17.56 -9.03
CA PHE A 32 5.74 -18.92 -9.56
C PHE A 32 5.27 -18.95 -11.01
N GLU A 33 4.48 -17.98 -11.46
CA GLU A 33 4.00 -17.90 -12.83
C GLU A 33 5.15 -17.62 -13.82
N PHE A 34 5.19 -18.36 -14.92
CA PHE A 34 6.25 -18.29 -15.93
C PHE A 34 6.47 -16.86 -16.47
N ARG A 35 5.38 -16.14 -16.80
CA ARG A 35 5.47 -14.74 -17.30
C ARG A 35 6.15 -13.81 -16.31
N TYR A 36 5.90 -13.96 -15.02
CA TYR A 36 6.51 -13.11 -13.99
C TYR A 36 7.92 -13.56 -13.62
N ARG A 37 8.25 -14.85 -13.81
CA ARG A 37 9.67 -15.28 -13.72
C ARG A 37 10.53 -14.66 -14.80
N ILE A 38 10.00 -14.56 -16.04
CA ILE A 38 10.67 -13.83 -17.13
C ILE A 38 10.84 -12.36 -16.75
N MET A 39 9.78 -11.71 -16.26
CA MET A 39 9.83 -10.32 -15.83
C MET A 39 10.91 -10.11 -14.75
N MET A 40 10.91 -10.94 -13.70
CA MET A 40 11.87 -10.82 -12.60
C MET A 40 13.31 -11.02 -13.06
N ASN A 41 13.58 -11.96 -13.95
CA ASN A 41 14.92 -12.13 -14.53
C ASN A 41 15.38 -10.87 -15.25
N THR A 42 14.51 -10.25 -16.06
CA THR A 42 14.83 -9.02 -16.79
C THR A 42 15.12 -7.85 -15.84
N ILE A 43 14.29 -7.64 -14.83
CA ILE A 43 14.44 -6.49 -13.92
C ILE A 43 15.58 -6.67 -12.92
N LEU A 44 15.95 -7.89 -12.55
CA LEU A 44 17.12 -8.15 -11.71
C LEU A 44 18.44 -7.79 -12.38
N GLU A 45 18.47 -7.81 -13.71
CA GLU A 45 19.63 -7.38 -14.52
C GLU A 45 19.66 -5.87 -14.79
N SER A 46 18.62 -5.14 -14.34
CA SER A 46 18.50 -3.70 -14.53
C SER A 46 18.42 -2.97 -13.18
N ASP A 47 17.42 -2.13 -12.98
CA ASP A 47 17.27 -1.29 -11.78
C ASP A 47 16.43 -1.93 -10.67
N ARG A 48 15.99 -3.18 -10.83
CA ARG A 48 15.22 -3.98 -9.87
C ARG A 48 13.86 -3.40 -9.51
N ARG A 49 13.26 -2.60 -10.40
CA ARG A 49 11.98 -1.91 -10.14
C ARG A 49 10.87 -2.40 -11.06
N PHE A 50 9.66 -2.49 -10.50
CA PHE A 50 8.43 -2.80 -11.23
C PHE A 50 7.23 -2.15 -10.53
N GLY A 51 6.14 -2.00 -11.23
CA GLY A 51 4.91 -1.41 -10.68
C GLY A 51 3.97 -2.49 -10.14
N VAL A 52 3.55 -2.35 -8.89
CA VAL A 52 2.46 -3.13 -8.30
C VAL A 52 1.16 -2.37 -8.50
N LEU A 53 0.14 -3.06 -9.04
CA LEU A 53 -1.20 -2.54 -9.26
C LEU A 53 -2.22 -3.48 -8.63
N LEU A 54 -3.25 -2.93 -8.01
CA LEU A 54 -4.41 -3.72 -7.62
C LEU A 54 -5.12 -4.23 -8.89
N TRP A 55 -5.41 -5.53 -8.94
CA TRP A 55 -6.33 -6.08 -9.94
C TRP A 55 -7.76 -5.83 -9.47
N ASP A 56 -8.48 -4.98 -10.18
CA ASP A 56 -9.89 -4.73 -9.91
C ASP A 56 -10.72 -5.89 -10.48
N GLN A 57 -11.35 -6.66 -9.58
CA GLN A 57 -12.16 -7.81 -9.97
C GLN A 57 -13.50 -7.40 -10.61
N VAL A 58 -14.01 -6.22 -10.27
CA VAL A 58 -15.27 -5.70 -10.79
C VAL A 58 -15.09 -5.21 -12.21
N GLU A 59 -14.06 -4.40 -12.43
CA GLU A 59 -13.73 -3.83 -13.75
C GLU A 59 -13.00 -4.84 -14.66
N GLY A 60 -12.45 -5.93 -14.09
CA GLY A 60 -11.68 -6.94 -14.82
C GLY A 60 -10.36 -6.42 -15.41
N GLN A 61 -9.79 -5.38 -14.81
CA GLN A 61 -8.55 -4.73 -15.23
C GLN A 61 -7.74 -4.20 -14.06
N PRO A 62 -6.42 -3.94 -14.25
CA PRO A 62 -5.63 -3.30 -13.20
C PRO A 62 -6.06 -1.87 -12.95
N ALA A 63 -5.99 -1.44 -11.68
CA ALA A 63 -6.14 -0.04 -11.30
C ALA A 63 -5.12 0.85 -12.05
N LYS A 64 -5.46 2.11 -12.25
CA LYS A 64 -4.59 3.05 -12.97
C LYS A 64 -3.45 3.60 -12.13
N ILE A 65 -3.61 3.61 -10.80
CA ILE A 65 -2.61 4.10 -9.86
C ILE A 65 -2.08 2.92 -9.06
N GLY A 66 -0.76 2.89 -8.91
CA GLY A 66 -0.05 1.88 -8.13
C GLY A 66 1.18 2.44 -7.45
N CYS A 67 1.98 1.54 -6.88
CA CYS A 67 3.24 1.88 -6.25
C CYS A 67 4.38 1.09 -6.89
N CYS A 68 5.48 1.78 -7.17
CA CYS A 68 6.70 1.17 -7.63
C CYS A 68 7.31 0.33 -6.51
N ALA A 69 7.65 -0.91 -6.81
CA ALA A 69 8.34 -1.82 -5.92
C ALA A 69 9.80 -1.94 -6.34
N GLU A 70 10.72 -1.83 -5.39
CA GLU A 70 12.14 -2.12 -5.59
C GLU A 70 12.49 -3.44 -4.90
N ILE A 71 13.10 -4.38 -5.62
CA ILE A 71 13.53 -5.66 -5.06
C ILE A 71 14.78 -5.42 -4.20
N ILE A 72 14.62 -5.58 -2.87
CA ILE A 72 15.71 -5.41 -1.89
C ILE A 72 16.38 -6.74 -1.54
N GLN A 73 15.65 -7.85 -1.63
CA GLN A 73 16.19 -9.20 -1.44
C GLN A 73 15.50 -10.18 -2.38
N TYR A 74 16.21 -11.21 -2.82
CA TYR A 74 15.61 -12.32 -3.56
C TYR A 74 16.34 -13.63 -3.31
N GLN A 75 15.59 -14.73 -3.47
CA GLN A 75 16.10 -16.11 -3.41
C GLN A 75 15.51 -16.88 -4.58
N ARG A 76 16.36 -17.51 -5.38
CA ARG A 76 15.96 -18.48 -6.40
C ARG A 76 15.72 -19.84 -5.76
N LEU A 77 14.65 -20.51 -6.16
CA LEU A 77 14.34 -21.87 -5.74
C LEU A 77 14.77 -22.85 -6.85
N PRO A 78 14.97 -24.16 -6.52
CA PRO A 78 15.47 -25.16 -7.49
C PRO A 78 14.60 -25.35 -8.73
N ASP A 79 13.30 -24.98 -8.66
CA ASP A 79 12.31 -25.08 -9.72
C ASP A 79 12.08 -23.75 -10.47
N ASP A 80 13.07 -22.86 -10.46
CA ASP A 80 13.04 -21.52 -11.05
C ASP A 80 12.00 -20.55 -10.47
N ARG A 81 11.26 -20.93 -9.44
CA ARG A 81 10.46 -19.98 -8.66
C ARG A 81 11.37 -19.03 -7.87
N MET A 82 10.83 -17.92 -7.46
CA MET A 82 11.59 -16.96 -6.66
C MET A 82 10.77 -16.47 -5.46
N LYS A 83 11.46 -16.30 -4.34
CA LYS A 83 10.97 -15.48 -3.23
C LYS A 83 11.66 -14.15 -3.30
N ILE A 84 10.92 -13.07 -3.31
CA ILE A 84 11.46 -11.71 -3.31
C ILE A 84 10.89 -10.91 -2.16
N LEU A 85 11.70 -10.01 -1.62
CA LEU A 85 11.24 -8.98 -0.72
C LEU A 85 11.40 -7.65 -1.44
N THR A 86 10.32 -6.89 -1.51
CA THR A 86 10.30 -5.57 -2.14
C THR A 86 10.00 -4.48 -1.14
N LEU A 87 10.42 -3.26 -1.46
CA LEU A 87 10.07 -2.05 -0.73
C LEU A 87 9.33 -1.09 -1.66
N GLY A 88 8.17 -0.61 -1.23
CA GLY A 88 7.40 0.41 -1.95
C GLY A 88 8.18 1.72 -2.06
N GLN A 89 8.21 2.27 -3.27
CA GLN A 89 8.87 3.52 -3.63
C GLN A 89 7.82 4.59 -3.96
N GLN A 90 7.98 5.31 -5.05
CA GLN A 90 7.04 6.31 -5.50
C GLN A 90 5.75 5.69 -6.05
N ARG A 91 4.64 6.40 -5.89
CA ARG A 91 3.39 6.10 -6.58
C ARG A 91 3.49 6.53 -8.04
N PHE A 92 2.73 5.87 -8.89
CA PHE A 92 2.66 6.18 -10.31
C PHE A 92 1.24 6.05 -10.85
N ARG A 93 0.98 6.71 -11.98
CA ARG A 93 -0.21 6.54 -12.79
C ARG A 93 0.18 5.92 -14.14
N VAL A 94 -0.54 4.89 -14.54
CA VAL A 94 -0.40 4.30 -15.88
C VAL A 94 -1.09 5.23 -16.88
N LEU A 95 -0.32 5.71 -17.86
CA LEU A 95 -0.82 6.52 -18.97
C LEU A 95 -1.32 5.64 -20.12
N GLU A 96 -0.52 4.64 -20.49
CA GLU A 96 -0.83 3.67 -21.54
C GLU A 96 -0.08 2.36 -21.34
N TYR A 97 -0.56 1.29 -21.95
CA TYR A 97 0.14 0.01 -22.00
C TYR A 97 0.94 -0.09 -23.31
N VAL A 98 2.27 -0.12 -23.22
CA VAL A 98 3.17 -0.21 -24.37
C VAL A 98 3.45 -1.65 -24.78
N ARG A 99 3.20 -2.61 -23.88
CA ARG A 99 3.30 -4.05 -24.15
C ARG A 99 2.44 -4.84 -23.17
N GLU A 100 1.81 -5.92 -23.66
CA GLU A 100 0.94 -6.75 -22.83
C GLU A 100 1.45 -8.18 -22.59
N LYS A 101 2.30 -8.68 -23.46
CA LYS A 101 2.83 -10.05 -23.40
C LYS A 101 4.36 -10.06 -23.42
N PRO A 102 5.05 -10.98 -22.72
CA PRO A 102 4.50 -12.00 -21.80
C PRO A 102 3.96 -11.43 -20.48
N TYR A 103 4.30 -10.19 -20.15
CA TYR A 103 3.81 -9.41 -19.02
C TYR A 103 3.54 -7.98 -19.47
N LYS A 104 2.70 -7.28 -18.72
CA LYS A 104 2.37 -5.88 -19.03
C LYS A 104 3.57 -4.95 -18.77
N VAL A 105 3.77 -3.98 -19.68
CA VAL A 105 4.64 -2.83 -19.48
C VAL A 105 3.83 -1.59 -19.77
N GLY A 106 3.83 -0.64 -18.85
CA GLY A 106 3.14 0.63 -18.99
C GLY A 106 4.09 1.80 -19.09
N LEU A 107 3.73 2.80 -19.88
CA LEU A 107 4.26 4.13 -19.75
C LEU A 107 3.59 4.78 -18.53
N VAL A 108 4.38 5.17 -17.54
CA VAL A 108 3.87 5.70 -16.27
C VAL A 108 4.39 7.10 -15.99
N GLU A 109 3.60 7.90 -15.31
CA GLU A 109 4.02 9.15 -14.68
C GLU A 109 4.12 8.97 -13.17
N TRP A 110 5.12 9.58 -12.55
CA TRP A 110 5.25 9.62 -11.09
C TRP A 110 4.27 10.63 -10.51
N ILE A 111 3.60 10.25 -9.43
CA ILE A 111 2.68 11.13 -8.71
C ILE A 111 3.15 11.34 -7.28
N GLU A 112 2.99 12.58 -6.81
CA GLU A 112 3.33 13.00 -5.46
C GLU A 112 2.11 13.64 -4.79
N ASP A 113 2.15 13.72 -3.47
CA ASP A 113 1.16 14.49 -2.72
C ASP A 113 1.38 15.99 -2.96
N HIS A 114 0.30 16.73 -3.03
CA HIS A 114 0.35 18.17 -3.02
C HIS A 114 0.95 18.70 -1.70
N PRO A 115 1.71 19.79 -1.71
CA PRO A 115 2.19 20.38 -0.47
C PRO A 115 1.01 20.73 0.45
N PRO A 116 1.06 20.35 1.74
CA PRO A 116 -0.02 20.63 2.68
C PRO A 116 -0.20 22.13 2.87
N GLN A 117 -1.44 22.61 2.89
CA GLN A 117 -1.77 24.04 3.08
C GLN A 117 -1.76 24.46 4.57
N LYS A 118 -1.76 23.50 5.49
CA LYS A 118 -1.77 23.69 6.96
C LYS A 118 -0.84 22.69 7.63
N ASP A 119 -0.47 22.96 8.87
CA ASP A 119 0.24 21.97 9.70
C ASP A 119 -0.69 20.78 9.98
N LEU A 120 -0.22 19.57 9.72
CA LEU A 120 -0.97 18.32 9.87
C LEU A 120 -0.58 17.54 11.14
N LYS A 121 0.28 18.09 11.99
CA LYS A 121 0.80 17.38 13.17
C LYS A 121 -0.31 16.95 14.13
N ASP A 122 -1.29 17.81 14.37
CA ASP A 122 -2.37 17.50 15.32
C ASP A 122 -3.31 16.44 14.76
N LEU A 123 -3.65 16.52 13.46
CA LEU A 123 -4.42 15.50 12.77
C LEU A 123 -3.67 14.14 12.75
N ALA A 124 -2.37 14.16 12.50
CA ALA A 124 -1.55 12.95 12.54
C ALA A 124 -1.52 12.32 13.95
N LYS A 125 -1.41 13.13 15.01
CA LYS A 125 -1.50 12.65 16.40
C LYS A 125 -2.87 12.04 16.71
N GLU A 126 -3.95 12.65 16.23
CA GLU A 126 -5.31 12.11 16.39
C GLU A 126 -5.42 10.73 15.73
N VAL A 127 -4.96 10.59 14.48
CA VAL A 127 -4.96 9.31 13.76
C VAL A 127 -4.12 8.25 14.51
N ALA A 128 -2.94 8.63 15.01
CA ALA A 128 -2.10 7.73 15.81
C ALA A 128 -2.79 7.28 17.10
N HIS A 129 -3.48 8.16 17.82
CA HIS A 129 -4.25 7.81 19.01
C HIS A 129 -5.41 6.86 18.70
N LEU A 130 -6.17 7.13 17.63
CA LEU A 130 -7.25 6.25 17.18
C LEU A 130 -6.73 4.85 16.82
N LEU A 131 -5.58 4.78 16.17
CA LEU A 131 -4.93 3.51 15.86
C LEU A 131 -4.56 2.74 17.13
N HIS A 132 -3.97 3.39 18.13
CA HIS A 132 -3.67 2.78 19.43
C HIS A 132 -4.92 2.23 20.11
N ASP A 133 -6.03 2.98 20.06
CA ASP A 133 -7.30 2.52 20.63
C ASP A 133 -7.84 1.28 19.91
N VAL A 134 -7.79 1.25 18.59
CA VAL A 134 -8.23 0.10 17.77
C VAL A 134 -7.39 -1.14 18.11
N VAL A 135 -6.07 -1.00 18.17
CA VAL A 135 -5.16 -2.12 18.49
C VAL A 135 -5.41 -2.63 19.91
N ARG A 136 -5.56 -1.75 20.90
CA ARG A 136 -5.86 -2.12 22.30
C ARG A 136 -7.19 -2.87 22.41
N LEU A 137 -8.25 -2.41 21.75
CA LEU A 137 -9.56 -3.09 21.76
C LEU A 137 -9.51 -4.43 21.03
N SER A 138 -8.77 -4.50 19.92
CA SER A 138 -8.57 -5.75 19.19
C SER A 138 -7.83 -6.78 20.05
N ALA A 139 -6.74 -6.38 20.72
CA ALA A 139 -5.99 -7.23 21.64
C ALA A 139 -6.88 -7.78 22.76
N LYS A 140 -7.73 -6.92 23.36
CA LYS A 140 -8.68 -7.35 24.40
C LYS A 140 -9.69 -8.38 23.88
N LEU A 141 -10.22 -8.19 22.66
CA LEU A 141 -11.20 -9.10 22.06
C LEU A 141 -10.62 -10.47 21.70
N THR A 142 -9.38 -10.48 21.18
CA THR A 142 -8.72 -11.71 20.72
C THR A 142 -7.93 -12.42 21.83
N GLU A 143 -7.79 -11.80 23.01
CA GLU A 143 -6.95 -12.27 24.12
C GLU A 143 -5.49 -12.50 23.71
N GLN A 144 -5.05 -11.76 22.70
CA GLN A 144 -3.67 -11.79 22.19
C GLN A 144 -2.95 -10.52 22.57
N SER A 145 -1.66 -10.62 22.90
CA SER A 145 -0.80 -9.45 23.00
C SER A 145 -0.52 -8.93 21.60
N ILE A 146 -1.21 -7.89 21.21
CA ILE A 146 -0.96 -7.18 19.94
C ILE A 146 -0.33 -5.85 20.31
N GLU A 147 0.93 -5.69 19.95
CA GLU A 147 1.66 -4.45 20.15
C GLU A 147 1.88 -3.74 18.81
N LEU A 148 1.74 -2.43 18.84
CA LEU A 148 2.17 -1.62 17.71
C LEU A 148 3.69 -1.64 17.61
N PRO A 149 4.25 -1.66 16.39
CA PRO A 149 5.69 -1.54 16.23
C PRO A 149 6.22 -0.24 16.86
N GLU A 150 7.41 -0.28 17.45
CA GLU A 150 8.05 0.89 18.04
C GLU A 150 8.32 2.01 17.02
N ASN A 151 8.40 1.68 15.73
CA ASN A 151 8.77 2.57 14.63
C ASN A 151 7.55 3.00 13.80
N ILE A 152 6.52 3.55 14.43
CA ILE A 152 5.45 4.23 13.69
C ILE A 152 5.99 5.57 13.18
N PRO A 153 5.79 5.93 11.89
CA PRO A 153 6.28 7.20 11.37
C PRO A 153 5.64 8.40 12.06
N ASP A 154 6.47 9.41 12.38
CA ASP A 154 5.99 10.69 12.98
C ASP A 154 5.54 11.70 11.93
N LEU A 155 6.04 11.60 10.69
CA LEU A 155 5.70 12.54 9.64
C LEU A 155 4.30 12.21 9.09
N PRO A 156 3.41 13.22 8.95
CA PRO A 156 2.00 12.99 8.59
C PRO A 156 1.78 12.16 7.33
N ARG A 157 2.57 12.39 6.26
CA ARG A 157 2.48 11.64 5.01
C ARG A 157 2.90 10.18 5.18
N GLU A 158 4.01 9.95 5.83
CA GLU A 158 4.55 8.61 6.09
C GLU A 158 3.64 7.83 7.03
N LEU A 159 3.10 8.50 8.07
CA LEU A 159 2.11 7.92 8.96
C LEU A 159 0.86 7.47 8.19
N SER A 160 0.33 8.32 7.31
CA SER A 160 -0.88 7.96 6.57
C SER A 160 -0.64 6.74 5.66
N TYR A 161 0.49 6.66 4.93
CA TYR A 161 0.80 5.45 4.17
C TYR A 161 0.96 4.21 5.04
N TRP A 162 1.53 4.40 6.23
CA TRP A 162 1.68 3.32 7.21
C TRP A 162 0.31 2.84 7.70
N VAL A 163 -0.58 3.74 8.09
CA VAL A 163 -1.95 3.42 8.53
C VAL A 163 -2.72 2.74 7.42
N ALA A 164 -2.79 3.33 6.23
CA ALA A 164 -3.49 2.77 5.07
C ALA A 164 -3.02 1.33 4.75
N SER A 165 -1.71 1.07 4.81
CA SER A 165 -1.15 -0.26 4.53
C SER A 165 -1.53 -1.32 5.57
N ASN A 166 -1.99 -0.92 6.76
CA ASN A 166 -2.40 -1.81 7.85
C ASN A 166 -3.93 -1.94 7.99
N LEU A 167 -4.71 -1.39 7.06
CA LEU A 167 -6.15 -1.61 6.99
C LEU A 167 -6.41 -2.96 6.30
N TYR A 168 -6.61 -4.02 7.07
CA TYR A 168 -6.78 -5.37 6.55
C TYR A 168 -8.19 -5.62 5.99
N GLY A 169 -8.26 -6.41 4.91
CA GLY A 169 -9.51 -6.93 4.35
C GLY A 169 -10.32 -5.94 3.52
N VAL A 170 -9.73 -4.82 3.10
CA VAL A 170 -10.41 -3.73 2.39
C VAL A 170 -9.53 -3.16 1.26
N ALA A 171 -9.11 -4.02 0.32
CA ALA A 171 -8.23 -3.63 -0.78
C ALA A 171 -8.79 -2.43 -1.59
N ALA A 172 -10.10 -2.36 -1.79
CA ALA A 172 -10.74 -1.22 -2.47
C ALA A 172 -10.57 0.11 -1.68
N GLU A 173 -10.69 0.08 -0.35
CA GLU A 173 -10.45 1.26 0.48
C GLU A 173 -8.96 1.64 0.50
N GLN A 174 -8.07 0.64 0.60
CA GLN A 174 -6.63 0.88 0.48
C GLN A 174 -6.28 1.51 -0.87
N GLN A 175 -6.88 1.05 -1.96
CA GLN A 175 -6.69 1.63 -3.29
C GLN A 175 -7.17 3.08 -3.34
N ALA A 176 -8.34 3.38 -2.79
CA ALA A 176 -8.85 4.74 -2.71
C ALA A 176 -7.89 5.66 -1.93
N LEU A 177 -7.34 5.21 -0.81
CA LEU A 177 -6.34 5.94 -0.03
C LEU A 177 -5.02 6.12 -0.79
N LEU A 178 -4.57 5.11 -1.56
CA LEU A 178 -3.36 5.22 -2.39
C LEU A 178 -3.52 6.27 -3.50
N GLU A 179 -4.72 6.44 -4.04
CA GLU A 179 -5.03 7.38 -5.11
C GLU A 179 -5.08 8.84 -4.66
N MET A 180 -5.36 9.09 -3.38
CA MET A 180 -5.41 10.45 -2.82
C MET A 180 -4.05 11.14 -2.92
N GLN A 181 -4.02 12.35 -3.46
CA GLN A 181 -2.82 13.19 -3.57
C GLN A 181 -2.80 14.33 -2.53
N ASP A 182 -3.69 14.30 -1.56
CA ASP A 182 -3.73 15.23 -0.44
C ASP A 182 -3.60 14.46 0.87
N THR A 183 -2.52 14.73 1.61
CA THR A 183 -2.23 14.04 2.88
C THR A 183 -3.28 14.36 3.95
N ALA A 184 -3.85 15.59 3.97
CA ALA A 184 -4.88 15.93 4.95
C ALA A 184 -6.15 15.13 4.72
N THR A 185 -6.66 15.11 3.48
CA THR A 185 -7.84 14.33 3.10
C THR A 185 -7.66 12.84 3.37
N ARG A 186 -6.45 12.30 3.12
CA ARG A 186 -6.15 10.89 3.41
C ARG A 186 -6.18 10.60 4.91
N LEU A 187 -5.55 11.42 5.75
CA LEU A 187 -5.60 11.29 7.22
C LEU A 187 -7.02 11.45 7.78
N GLU A 188 -7.81 12.40 7.25
CA GLU A 188 -9.22 12.58 7.64
C GLU A 188 -10.03 11.31 7.33
N ARG A 189 -9.84 10.71 6.16
CA ARG A 189 -10.49 9.44 5.80
C ARG A 189 -10.04 8.27 6.68
N GLU A 190 -8.77 8.19 7.00
CA GLU A 190 -8.21 7.19 7.92
C GLU A 190 -8.80 7.33 9.32
N ALA A 191 -8.95 8.57 9.82
CA ALA A 191 -9.60 8.84 11.10
C ALA A 191 -11.06 8.34 11.12
N GLU A 192 -11.84 8.59 10.07
CA GLU A 192 -13.21 8.08 9.94
C GLU A 192 -13.27 6.56 10.01
N ILE A 193 -12.39 5.87 9.27
CA ILE A 193 -12.31 4.41 9.26
C ILE A 193 -11.94 3.88 10.65
N LEU A 194 -10.93 4.48 11.31
CA LEU A 194 -10.48 4.07 12.63
C LEU A 194 -11.56 4.34 13.71
N ILE A 195 -12.29 5.46 13.65
CA ILE A 195 -13.41 5.75 14.55
C ILE A 195 -14.51 4.69 14.40
N SER A 196 -14.89 4.37 13.17
CA SER A 196 -15.89 3.33 12.89
C SER A 196 -15.44 1.98 13.43
N THR A 197 -14.21 1.59 13.17
CA THR A 197 -13.60 0.33 13.63
C THR A 197 -13.54 0.28 15.16
N ARG A 198 -13.06 1.36 15.81
CA ARG A 198 -13.03 1.49 17.27
C ARG A 198 -14.40 1.31 17.90
N ASN A 199 -15.42 1.98 17.37
CA ASN A 199 -16.78 1.90 17.90
C ASN A 199 -17.35 0.47 17.76
N HIS A 200 -17.11 -0.19 16.63
CA HIS A 200 -17.50 -1.59 16.43
C HIS A 200 -16.81 -2.54 17.42
N LEU A 201 -15.50 -2.39 17.61
CA LEU A 201 -14.72 -3.20 18.55
C LEU A 201 -15.16 -2.95 20.00
N ALA A 202 -15.42 -1.69 20.39
CA ALA A 202 -15.89 -1.35 21.72
C ALA A 202 -17.25 -2.00 22.03
N ALA A 203 -18.21 -1.96 21.09
CA ALA A 203 -19.50 -2.61 21.25
C ALA A 203 -19.34 -4.15 21.43
N ARG A 204 -18.48 -4.78 20.64
CA ARG A 204 -18.20 -6.23 20.78
C ARG A 204 -17.53 -6.58 22.10
N THR A 205 -16.65 -5.71 22.61
CA THR A 205 -15.99 -5.92 23.92
C THR A 205 -17.02 -5.91 25.05
N VAL A 206 -17.94 -4.96 25.05
CA VAL A 206 -19.02 -4.88 26.05
C VAL A 206 -19.90 -6.14 26.02
N LEU A 207 -20.27 -6.61 24.81
CA LEU A 207 -21.05 -7.84 24.67
C LEU A 207 -20.32 -9.07 25.21
N LYS A 208 -19.01 -9.18 24.95
CA LYS A 208 -18.18 -10.27 25.48
C LYS A 208 -18.11 -10.23 27.01
N ASP A 209 -17.89 -9.05 27.60
CA ASP A 209 -17.79 -8.85 29.06
C ASP A 209 -19.14 -9.12 29.79
N THR A 210 -20.28 -9.02 29.07
CA THR A 210 -21.61 -9.32 29.65
C THR A 210 -22.04 -10.78 29.54
N LEU A 211 -21.39 -11.57 28.69
CA LEU A 211 -21.70 -13.00 28.46
C LEU A 211 -20.76 -13.96 29.24
N ASN A 212 -19.72 -13.44 29.87
CA ASN A 212 -18.83 -14.16 30.78
C ASN A 212 -19.14 -13.84 32.23
#